data_d646b6d14d438317584fe775beb3404b
#
_entry.id   d646b6d14d438317584fe775beb3404b
#
_cell.length_a   1.000
_cell.length_b   1.000
_cell.length_c   1.000
_cell.angle_alpha   90.00
_cell.angle_beta   90.00
_cell.angle_gamma   90.00
#
_symmetry.space_group_name_H-M   'P 1'
#
loop_
_entity.id
_entity.type
_entity.pdbx_description
1 polymer ?
#
loop_
_entity_poly.entity_id
_entity_poly.type
_entity_poly.pdbx_seq_one_letter_code
_entity_poly.pdbx_strand_id
1 'polypeptide(L)'
;MAVVTFVKKLPMAPRKTPKIFVLDTSVLLHDHNSINNFEDNYVAIPITVLEELDKFKVGNETKNFEARECIRIIDRLSENHTLNEWIPLDNGNGGKLKIILDINLSVHEDAEFVFANHKNDHKILNAAIQLQKVEKRKKVVLVTKDINLRLKGKALNVVAEDYKTGKVKESLMMYSGISTIETEDADSIRKLYTDGFLKKTTLLGKQKLNNHFYILKCGNSSALSFYGAAEGVLRRIDKVYASGIKPKNAEQAFALDAIMNPDIKLITISGVAGTGKTLLALAGSLEMRNTFDQLILARPIIPLSNKEIGFLPGDAEEKVSPYMQPLFDNLNFIKKQYSENEKKRKVIEEMQNSGRIVITPLAFIRGRSLSNCVFIIDEAQNLTPHEVKTIITRAGENTKVILTGDVRQIDTPYLDEHSNGLSYVIERLKGQDLYCHITLEKGERSALANLANEML
;
A
#
# COMPACT_ATOMS: atom_id res chain seq x y z
N MET A 1 -21.84 -51.94 32.27
CA MET A 1 -22.73 -51.03 31.51
C MET A 1 -21.91 -49.97 30.86
N ALA A 2 -21.67 -50.08 29.54
CA ALA A 2 -20.90 -49.10 28.79
C ALA A 2 -21.89 -48.06 28.22
N VAL A 3 -21.67 -46.79 28.57
CA VAL A 3 -22.46 -45.66 28.07
C VAL A 3 -21.91 -45.28 26.67
N VAL A 4 -22.65 -45.57 25.64
CA VAL A 4 -22.33 -45.14 24.27
C VAL A 4 -22.84 -43.70 24.10
N THR A 5 -21.94 -42.75 24.08
CA THR A 5 -22.27 -41.33 23.81
C THR A 5 -22.40 -41.12 22.31
N PHE A 6 -23.62 -40.94 21.81
CA PHE A 6 -23.90 -40.54 20.44
C PHE A 6 -23.49 -39.06 20.23
N VAL A 7 -22.40 -38.80 19.57
CA VAL A 7 -22.03 -37.44 19.09
C VAL A 7 -22.94 -37.17 17.88
N LYS A 8 -23.96 -36.30 18.06
CA LYS A 8 -24.76 -35.75 16.97
C LYS A 8 -23.82 -34.92 16.05
N LYS A 9 -23.55 -35.41 14.84
CA LYS A 9 -22.97 -34.60 13.78
C LYS A 9 -23.95 -33.48 13.46
N LEU A 10 -23.49 -32.22 13.71
CA LEU A 10 -24.19 -31.03 13.24
C LEU A 10 -24.28 -31.07 11.70
N PRO A 11 -25.44 -30.70 11.10
CA PRO A 11 -25.57 -30.66 9.67
C PRO A 11 -24.58 -29.65 9.08
N MET A 12 -23.71 -30.12 8.18
CA MET A 12 -22.84 -29.25 7.39
C MET A 12 -23.72 -28.26 6.63
N ALA A 13 -23.41 -26.96 6.75
CA ALA A 13 -24.05 -25.93 5.93
C ALA A 13 -23.95 -26.33 4.44
N PRO A 14 -24.98 -26.06 3.62
CA PRO A 14 -24.96 -26.42 2.21
C PRO A 14 -23.76 -25.77 1.53
N ARG A 15 -22.89 -26.58 0.90
CA ARG A 15 -21.77 -26.09 0.10
C ARG A 15 -22.32 -25.20 -0.99
N LYS A 16 -21.91 -23.92 -0.99
CA LYS A 16 -22.24 -22.97 -2.08
C LYS A 16 -21.67 -23.53 -3.39
N THR A 17 -22.46 -23.49 -4.46
CA THR A 17 -21.98 -23.86 -5.79
C THR A 17 -20.80 -22.95 -6.17
N PRO A 18 -19.63 -23.49 -6.55
CA PRO A 18 -18.48 -22.66 -6.90
C PRO A 18 -18.80 -21.79 -8.13
N LYS A 19 -18.32 -20.54 -8.11
CA LYS A 19 -18.39 -19.61 -9.23
C LYS A 19 -17.24 -19.87 -10.21
N ILE A 20 -17.35 -19.35 -11.43
CA ILE A 20 -16.25 -19.29 -12.38
C ILE A 20 -15.84 -17.84 -12.55
N PHE A 21 -14.59 -17.52 -12.28
CA PHE A 21 -14.00 -16.22 -12.48
C PHE A 21 -13.16 -16.22 -13.76
N VAL A 22 -13.55 -15.40 -14.74
CA VAL A 22 -12.77 -15.18 -15.98
C VAL A 22 -11.84 -14.02 -15.73
N LEU A 23 -10.53 -14.26 -15.78
CA LEU A 23 -9.53 -13.23 -15.49
C LEU A 23 -9.07 -12.53 -16.76
N ASP A 24 -9.05 -11.21 -16.68
CA ASP A 24 -8.45 -10.33 -17.65
C ASP A 24 -6.94 -10.17 -17.40
N THR A 25 -6.18 -9.78 -18.43
CA THR A 25 -4.74 -9.54 -18.38
C THR A 25 -4.35 -8.52 -17.31
N SER A 26 -5.15 -7.46 -17.13
CA SER A 26 -4.91 -6.42 -16.12
C SER A 26 -4.88 -6.97 -14.69
N VAL A 27 -5.60 -8.05 -14.39
CA VAL A 27 -5.60 -8.73 -13.10
C VAL A 27 -4.30 -9.46 -12.85
N LEU A 28 -3.83 -10.20 -13.84
CA LEU A 28 -2.61 -11.02 -13.77
C LEU A 28 -1.34 -10.16 -13.75
N LEU A 29 -1.35 -9.03 -14.48
CA LEU A 29 -0.27 -8.04 -14.46
C LEU A 29 -0.23 -7.21 -13.16
N HIS A 30 -1.34 -7.17 -12.42
CA HIS A 30 -1.40 -6.54 -11.11
C HIS A 30 -0.90 -7.46 -9.99
N ASP A 31 -1.20 -8.76 -10.07
CA ASP A 31 -0.88 -9.77 -9.06
C ASP A 31 -0.81 -11.16 -9.71
N HIS A 32 0.40 -11.69 -9.92
CA HIS A 32 0.60 -13.05 -10.48
C HIS A 32 -0.03 -14.14 -9.62
N ASN A 33 -0.18 -13.90 -8.29
CA ASN A 33 -0.83 -14.83 -7.37
C ASN A 33 -2.36 -14.78 -7.44
N SER A 34 -2.94 -13.87 -8.24
CA SER A 34 -4.39 -13.71 -8.36
C SER A 34 -5.10 -15.02 -8.69
N ILE A 35 -4.45 -15.90 -9.46
CA ILE A 35 -4.97 -17.25 -9.80
C ILE A 35 -5.35 -18.03 -8.53
N ASN A 36 -4.60 -17.90 -7.45
CA ASN A 36 -4.79 -18.64 -6.20
C ASN A 36 -5.75 -17.96 -5.20
N ASN A 37 -6.18 -16.74 -5.48
CA ASN A 37 -6.90 -15.89 -4.53
C ASN A 37 -8.44 -16.02 -4.58
N PHE A 38 -8.97 -16.97 -5.33
CA PHE A 38 -10.43 -17.19 -5.49
C PHE A 38 -10.97 -18.34 -4.66
N GLU A 39 -10.30 -18.72 -3.57
CA GLU A 39 -10.73 -19.77 -2.62
C GLU A 39 -11.05 -21.11 -3.31
N ASP A 40 -12.29 -21.64 -3.10
CA ASP A 40 -12.80 -22.90 -3.69
C ASP A 40 -13.45 -22.71 -5.08
N ASN A 41 -13.37 -21.49 -5.63
CA ASN A 41 -13.97 -21.17 -6.92
C ASN A 41 -13.04 -21.54 -8.09
N TYR A 42 -13.60 -21.51 -9.30
CA TYR A 42 -12.92 -21.86 -10.53
C TYR A 42 -12.40 -20.62 -11.22
N VAL A 43 -11.20 -20.71 -11.76
CA VAL A 43 -10.52 -19.64 -12.51
C VAL A 43 -10.42 -20.05 -13.97
N ALA A 44 -10.88 -19.20 -14.87
CA ALA A 44 -10.78 -19.38 -16.31
C ALA A 44 -9.92 -18.27 -16.90
N ILE A 45 -8.94 -18.62 -17.72
CA ILE A 45 -8.06 -17.67 -18.39
C ILE A 45 -8.26 -17.85 -19.90
N PRO A 46 -8.76 -16.82 -20.64
CA PRO A 46 -8.83 -16.85 -22.09
C PRO A 46 -7.45 -16.98 -22.71
N ILE A 47 -7.31 -17.70 -23.82
CA ILE A 47 -6.01 -17.85 -24.52
C ILE A 47 -5.42 -16.50 -24.92
N THR A 48 -6.25 -15.53 -25.28
CA THR A 48 -5.83 -14.15 -25.59
C THR A 48 -5.07 -13.50 -24.46
N VAL A 49 -5.39 -13.82 -23.19
CA VAL A 49 -4.68 -13.31 -22.02
C VAL A 49 -3.26 -13.88 -21.96
N LEU A 50 -3.06 -15.15 -22.29
CA LEU A 50 -1.71 -15.74 -22.38
C LEU A 50 -0.88 -15.10 -23.49
N GLU A 51 -1.51 -14.81 -24.64
CA GLU A 51 -0.85 -14.11 -25.74
C GLU A 51 -0.43 -12.68 -25.36
N GLU A 52 -1.23 -12.01 -24.54
CA GLU A 52 -0.87 -10.69 -24.00
C GLU A 52 0.24 -10.77 -22.97
N LEU A 53 0.18 -11.73 -22.02
CA LEU A 53 1.25 -11.95 -21.05
C LEU A 53 2.59 -12.22 -21.75
N ASP A 54 2.57 -12.95 -22.86
CA ASP A 54 3.78 -13.23 -23.65
C ASP A 54 4.44 -11.96 -24.18
N LYS A 55 3.66 -10.96 -24.59
CA LYS A 55 4.16 -9.65 -25.01
C LYS A 55 4.78 -8.87 -23.85
N PHE A 56 4.27 -9.05 -22.64
CA PHE A 56 4.76 -8.36 -21.43
C PHE A 56 5.91 -9.07 -20.73
N LYS A 57 6.34 -10.26 -21.14
CA LYS A 57 7.44 -10.96 -20.46
C LYS A 57 8.82 -10.31 -20.61
N VAL A 58 8.99 -9.44 -21.63
CA VAL A 58 10.24 -8.75 -21.94
C VAL A 58 10.23 -7.37 -21.32
N GLY A 59 11.28 -7.05 -20.54
CA GLY A 59 11.44 -5.75 -19.86
C GLY A 59 11.72 -5.90 -18.37
N ASN A 60 11.95 -4.76 -17.70
CA ASN A 60 12.36 -4.69 -16.30
C ASN A 60 11.33 -4.02 -15.39
N GLU A 61 10.16 -3.69 -15.90
CA GLU A 61 9.07 -3.10 -15.12
C GLU A 61 8.35 -4.17 -14.27
N THR A 62 7.59 -3.72 -13.28
CA THR A 62 6.81 -4.61 -12.41
C THR A 62 5.87 -5.49 -13.21
N LYS A 63 5.16 -4.93 -14.21
CA LYS A 63 4.26 -5.70 -15.10
C LYS A 63 4.98 -6.86 -15.83
N ASN A 64 6.25 -6.66 -16.20
CA ASN A 64 7.04 -7.69 -16.87
C ASN A 64 7.44 -8.82 -15.90
N PHE A 65 7.70 -8.48 -14.64
CA PHE A 65 7.92 -9.47 -13.59
C PHE A 65 6.64 -10.27 -13.33
N GLU A 66 5.50 -9.60 -13.13
CA GLU A 66 4.20 -10.24 -12.90
C GLU A 66 3.82 -11.19 -14.03
N ALA A 67 4.01 -10.77 -15.29
CA ALA A 67 3.77 -11.61 -16.46
C ALA A 67 4.61 -12.89 -16.44
N ARG A 68 5.93 -12.77 -16.15
CA ARG A 68 6.83 -13.94 -16.08
C ARG A 68 6.44 -14.90 -14.97
N GLU A 69 6.14 -14.40 -13.78
CA GLU A 69 5.74 -15.24 -12.65
C GLU A 69 4.38 -15.91 -12.89
N CYS A 70 3.42 -15.20 -13.49
CA CYS A 70 2.13 -15.78 -13.87
C CYS A 70 2.30 -16.94 -14.87
N ILE A 71 3.11 -16.75 -15.93
CA ILE A 71 3.41 -17.82 -16.91
C ILE A 71 4.06 -19.01 -16.22
N ARG A 72 5.02 -18.81 -15.31
CA ARG A 72 5.66 -19.89 -14.55
C ARG A 72 4.69 -20.67 -13.66
N ILE A 73 3.73 -19.99 -13.03
CA ILE A 73 2.69 -20.64 -12.23
C ILE A 73 1.82 -21.53 -13.13
N ILE A 74 1.37 -21.02 -14.27
CA ILE A 74 0.55 -21.78 -15.20
C ILE A 74 1.31 -22.97 -15.78
N ASP A 75 2.56 -22.77 -16.17
CA ASP A 75 3.45 -23.84 -16.67
C ASP A 75 3.60 -24.97 -15.65
N ARG A 76 3.93 -24.65 -14.41
CA ARG A 76 4.02 -25.64 -13.32
C ARG A 76 2.71 -26.39 -13.07
N LEU A 77 1.58 -25.71 -13.10
CA LEU A 77 0.25 -26.33 -12.94
C LEU A 77 -0.07 -27.26 -14.11
N SER A 78 0.54 -27.08 -15.28
CA SER A 78 0.31 -27.88 -16.48
C SER A 78 1.17 -29.13 -16.60
N GLU A 79 2.22 -29.31 -15.77
CA GLU A 79 3.19 -30.41 -15.89
C GLU A 79 2.54 -31.80 -16.03
N ASN A 80 1.41 -32.04 -15.35
CA ASN A 80 0.70 -33.32 -15.35
C ASN A 80 -0.76 -33.21 -15.83
N HIS A 81 -1.13 -32.09 -16.44
CA HIS A 81 -2.52 -31.80 -16.80
C HIS A 81 -2.66 -31.11 -18.15
N THR A 82 -3.77 -31.33 -18.83
CA THR A 82 -4.12 -30.62 -20.06
C THR A 82 -4.89 -29.34 -19.70
N LEU A 83 -4.36 -28.18 -20.09
CA LEU A 83 -4.90 -26.86 -19.71
C LEU A 83 -6.29 -26.53 -20.23
N ASN A 84 -6.79 -27.28 -21.21
CA ASN A 84 -8.18 -27.15 -21.72
C ASN A 84 -9.23 -27.86 -20.82
N GLU A 85 -8.79 -28.51 -19.75
CA GLU A 85 -9.65 -29.13 -18.73
C GLU A 85 -9.54 -28.38 -17.40
N TRP A 86 -10.48 -28.64 -16.48
CA TRP A 86 -10.43 -28.06 -15.14
C TRP A 86 -9.40 -28.76 -14.27
N ILE A 87 -8.21 -28.18 -14.15
CA ILE A 87 -7.10 -28.68 -13.34
C ILE A 87 -7.16 -28.12 -11.90
N PRO A 88 -6.78 -28.89 -10.87
CA PRO A 88 -6.78 -28.40 -9.50
C PRO A 88 -5.72 -27.30 -9.29
N LEU A 89 -6.06 -26.31 -8.45
CA LEU A 89 -5.11 -25.32 -7.96
C LEU A 89 -4.47 -25.80 -6.66
N ASP A 90 -3.17 -25.53 -6.49
CA ASP A 90 -2.41 -25.88 -5.27
C ASP A 90 -2.67 -24.92 -4.10
N ASN A 91 -3.86 -24.31 -4.05
CA ASN A 91 -4.22 -23.32 -3.02
C ASN A 91 -4.81 -23.94 -1.74
N GLY A 92 -4.90 -25.27 -1.64
CA GLY A 92 -5.46 -25.98 -0.48
C GLY A 92 -6.99 -25.86 -0.30
N ASN A 93 -7.67 -25.05 -1.12
CA ASN A 93 -9.10 -24.74 -0.98
C ASN A 93 -10.00 -25.49 -1.98
N GLY A 94 -9.41 -26.26 -2.92
CA GLY A 94 -10.16 -27.02 -3.93
C GLY A 94 -10.56 -26.21 -5.17
N GLY A 95 -9.99 -25.05 -5.38
CA GLY A 95 -10.14 -24.26 -6.61
C GLY A 95 -9.61 -24.99 -7.84
N LYS A 96 -10.06 -24.57 -9.03
CA LYS A 96 -9.64 -25.16 -10.31
C LYS A 96 -9.29 -24.09 -11.33
N LEU A 97 -8.34 -24.38 -12.23
CA LEU A 97 -7.95 -23.53 -13.34
C LEU A 97 -8.30 -24.19 -14.68
N LYS A 98 -8.67 -23.37 -15.66
CA LYS A 98 -8.83 -23.81 -17.07
C LYS A 98 -8.43 -22.69 -18.02
N ILE A 99 -7.75 -23.05 -19.12
CA ILE A 99 -7.53 -22.14 -20.25
C ILE A 99 -8.66 -22.31 -21.26
N ILE A 100 -9.24 -21.20 -21.71
CA ILE A 100 -10.31 -21.18 -22.72
C ILE A 100 -9.69 -20.96 -24.08
N LEU A 101 -9.73 -21.98 -24.94
CA LEU A 101 -9.11 -21.98 -26.27
C LEU A 101 -10.06 -21.52 -27.38
N ASP A 102 -11.29 -22.07 -27.41
CA ASP A 102 -12.25 -21.88 -28.48
C ASP A 102 -13.44 -21.04 -28.03
N ILE A 103 -13.86 -20.12 -28.91
CA ILE A 103 -15.00 -19.24 -28.67
C ILE A 103 -15.94 -19.38 -29.87
N ASN A 104 -17.05 -20.12 -29.71
CA ASN A 104 -18.11 -20.27 -30.68
C ASN A 104 -19.37 -19.51 -30.22
N LEU A 105 -19.52 -18.28 -30.70
CA LEU A 105 -20.68 -17.42 -30.42
C LEU A 105 -21.48 -17.15 -31.71
N SER A 106 -22.78 -16.91 -31.54
CA SER A 106 -23.61 -16.39 -32.63
C SER A 106 -23.24 -14.93 -32.90
N VAL A 107 -23.41 -14.46 -34.13
CA VAL A 107 -23.03 -13.10 -34.56
C VAL A 107 -23.63 -12.00 -33.67
N HIS A 108 -24.84 -12.19 -33.14
CA HIS A 108 -25.50 -11.20 -32.28
C HIS A 108 -24.98 -11.16 -30.82
N GLU A 109 -24.19 -12.14 -30.45
CA GLU A 109 -23.64 -12.27 -29.09
C GLU A 109 -22.13 -12.06 -29.06
N ASP A 110 -21.51 -11.95 -30.23
CA ASP A 110 -20.10 -11.70 -30.41
C ASP A 110 -19.78 -10.23 -30.09
N ALA A 111 -19.01 -9.99 -29.03
CA ALA A 111 -18.59 -8.65 -28.64
C ALA A 111 -17.77 -7.93 -29.73
N GLU A 112 -17.01 -8.68 -30.54
CA GLU A 112 -16.25 -8.11 -31.67
C GLU A 112 -17.20 -7.55 -32.73
N PHE A 113 -18.33 -8.22 -33.00
CA PHE A 113 -19.35 -7.75 -33.90
C PHE A 113 -20.16 -6.58 -33.30
N VAL A 114 -20.63 -6.71 -32.07
CA VAL A 114 -21.44 -5.68 -31.38
C VAL A 114 -20.70 -4.36 -31.23
N PHE A 115 -19.39 -4.40 -30.94
CA PHE A 115 -18.57 -3.19 -30.79
C PHE A 115 -17.79 -2.82 -32.05
N ALA A 116 -18.01 -3.53 -33.16
CA ALA A 116 -17.40 -3.26 -34.48
C ALA A 116 -15.87 -3.08 -34.44
N ASN A 117 -15.18 -3.84 -33.60
CA ASN A 117 -13.73 -3.72 -33.43
C ASN A 117 -13.12 -5.03 -32.88
N HIS A 118 -12.01 -5.46 -33.52
CA HIS A 118 -11.25 -6.66 -33.12
C HIS A 118 -10.22 -6.35 -32.05
N LYS A 119 -10.66 -6.06 -30.81
CA LYS A 119 -9.78 -5.84 -29.66
C LYS A 119 -9.69 -7.10 -28.81
N ASN A 120 -8.55 -7.30 -28.14
CA ASN A 120 -8.36 -8.40 -27.22
C ASN A 120 -9.39 -8.41 -26.08
N ASP A 121 -9.78 -7.23 -25.58
CA ASP A 121 -10.85 -7.06 -24.60
C ASP A 121 -12.16 -7.76 -25.03
N HIS A 122 -12.51 -7.67 -26.31
CA HIS A 122 -13.74 -8.28 -26.85
C HIS A 122 -13.62 -9.81 -26.89
N LYS A 123 -12.44 -10.36 -27.17
CA LYS A 123 -12.19 -11.79 -27.12
C LYS A 123 -12.26 -12.33 -25.68
N ILE A 124 -11.75 -11.57 -24.71
CA ILE A 124 -11.86 -11.91 -23.29
C ILE A 124 -13.34 -11.92 -22.86
N LEU A 125 -14.09 -10.92 -23.30
CA LEU A 125 -15.53 -10.84 -23.04
C LEU A 125 -16.30 -11.99 -23.68
N ASN A 126 -15.97 -12.36 -24.92
CA ASN A 126 -16.54 -13.51 -25.62
C ASN A 126 -16.30 -14.81 -24.87
N ALA A 127 -15.12 -15.01 -24.29
CA ALA A 127 -14.82 -16.18 -23.46
C ALA A 127 -15.75 -16.26 -22.23
N ALA A 128 -16.05 -15.13 -21.60
CA ALA A 128 -16.97 -15.08 -20.46
C ALA A 128 -18.42 -15.39 -20.91
N ILE A 129 -18.88 -14.85 -22.04
CA ILE A 129 -20.22 -15.13 -22.61
C ILE A 129 -20.36 -16.61 -22.94
N GLN A 130 -19.36 -17.19 -23.58
CA GLN A 130 -19.37 -18.62 -23.91
C GLN A 130 -19.45 -19.51 -22.67
N LEU A 131 -18.66 -19.22 -21.64
CA LEU A 131 -18.70 -19.95 -20.39
C LEU A 131 -20.06 -19.86 -19.70
N GLN A 132 -20.74 -18.72 -19.76
CA GLN A 132 -22.11 -18.60 -19.23
C GLN A 132 -23.09 -19.55 -19.94
N LYS A 133 -22.91 -19.79 -21.23
CA LYS A 133 -23.76 -20.69 -22.01
C LYS A 133 -23.48 -22.16 -21.72
N VAL A 134 -22.22 -22.51 -21.58
CA VAL A 134 -21.78 -23.90 -21.36
C VAL A 134 -22.00 -24.31 -19.88
N GLU A 135 -21.64 -23.46 -18.95
CA GLU A 135 -21.64 -23.74 -17.51
C GLU A 135 -22.93 -23.23 -16.82
N LYS A 136 -24.10 -23.58 -17.33
CA LYS A 136 -25.43 -23.10 -16.86
C LYS A 136 -25.71 -23.24 -15.36
N ARG A 137 -24.98 -24.12 -14.66
CA ARG A 137 -25.15 -24.36 -13.21
C ARG A 137 -24.25 -23.48 -12.34
N LYS A 138 -23.29 -22.80 -12.93
CA LYS A 138 -22.33 -21.96 -12.20
C LYS A 138 -22.45 -20.51 -12.62
N LYS A 139 -22.31 -19.60 -11.66
CA LYS A 139 -22.27 -18.16 -11.96
C LYS A 139 -20.90 -17.82 -12.54
N VAL A 140 -20.88 -17.27 -13.76
CA VAL A 140 -19.66 -16.76 -14.41
C VAL A 140 -19.54 -15.28 -14.13
N VAL A 141 -18.32 -14.85 -13.76
CA VAL A 141 -17.98 -13.47 -13.39
C VAL A 141 -16.71 -13.08 -14.13
N LEU A 142 -16.76 -12.05 -14.94
CA LEU A 142 -15.55 -11.41 -15.50
C LEU A 142 -14.88 -10.57 -14.43
N VAL A 143 -13.58 -10.78 -14.22
CA VAL A 143 -12.77 -10.00 -13.26
C VAL A 143 -11.74 -9.19 -14.04
N THR A 144 -11.82 -7.88 -13.91
CA THR A 144 -10.90 -6.95 -14.60
C THR A 144 -10.71 -5.67 -13.82
N LYS A 145 -9.53 -5.09 -13.91
CA LYS A 145 -9.23 -3.75 -13.39
C LYS A 145 -9.59 -2.64 -14.38
N ASP A 146 -9.85 -2.97 -15.64
CA ASP A 146 -10.30 -2.02 -16.65
C ASP A 146 -11.80 -1.70 -16.47
N ILE A 147 -12.09 -0.42 -16.19
CA ILE A 147 -13.44 0.10 -16.01
C ILE A 147 -14.25 -0.05 -17.32
N ASN A 148 -13.63 0.21 -18.48
CA ASN A 148 -14.31 0.14 -19.77
C ASN A 148 -14.72 -1.30 -20.10
N LEU A 149 -13.83 -2.27 -19.84
CA LEU A 149 -14.14 -3.68 -20.04
C LEU A 149 -15.27 -4.13 -19.10
N ARG A 150 -15.28 -3.66 -17.85
CA ARG A 150 -16.40 -3.91 -16.91
C ARG A 150 -17.73 -3.36 -17.43
N LEU A 151 -17.73 -2.13 -17.94
CA LEU A 151 -18.94 -1.50 -18.49
C LEU A 151 -19.43 -2.24 -19.73
N LYS A 152 -18.55 -2.63 -20.65
CA LYS A 152 -18.88 -3.46 -21.83
C LYS A 152 -19.47 -4.82 -21.41
N GLY A 153 -18.87 -5.47 -20.39
CA GLY A 153 -19.38 -6.71 -19.85
C GLY A 153 -20.81 -6.58 -19.33
N LYS A 154 -21.08 -5.55 -18.55
CA LYS A 154 -22.44 -5.26 -18.06
C LYS A 154 -23.44 -4.98 -19.19
N ALA A 155 -23.02 -4.29 -20.26
CA ALA A 155 -23.86 -4.03 -21.44
C ALA A 155 -24.26 -5.31 -22.17
N LEU A 156 -23.44 -6.35 -22.12
CA LEU A 156 -23.69 -7.68 -22.72
C LEU A 156 -24.22 -8.71 -21.67
N ASN A 157 -24.78 -8.26 -20.54
CA ASN A 157 -25.33 -9.10 -19.48
C ASN A 157 -24.30 -10.07 -18.84
N VAL A 158 -23.00 -9.75 -18.92
CA VAL A 158 -21.96 -10.45 -18.19
C VAL A 158 -21.77 -9.78 -16.83
N VAL A 159 -21.83 -10.55 -15.75
CA VAL A 159 -21.46 -10.04 -14.43
C VAL A 159 -19.97 -9.72 -14.44
N ALA A 160 -19.63 -8.45 -14.27
CA ALA A 160 -18.25 -7.99 -14.25
C ALA A 160 -17.92 -7.29 -12.94
N GLU A 161 -16.83 -7.72 -12.30
CA GLU A 161 -16.37 -7.25 -11.00
C GLU A 161 -14.93 -6.76 -11.09
N ASP A 162 -14.55 -5.84 -10.19
CA ASP A 162 -13.16 -5.44 -10.03
C ASP A 162 -12.39 -6.50 -9.21
N TYR A 163 -11.09 -6.69 -9.53
CA TYR A 163 -10.22 -7.54 -8.74
C TYR A 163 -9.91 -6.87 -7.39
N LYS A 164 -10.47 -7.45 -6.32
CA LYS A 164 -10.41 -6.88 -4.97
C LYS A 164 -9.38 -7.53 -4.04
N THR A 165 -8.70 -8.58 -4.47
CA THR A 165 -7.71 -9.26 -3.64
C THR A 165 -6.45 -8.40 -3.54
N GLY A 166 -5.98 -8.19 -2.33
CA GLY A 166 -4.94 -7.17 -2.05
C GLY A 166 -5.52 -5.81 -1.65
N LYS A 167 -6.82 -5.57 -1.91
CA LYS A 167 -7.50 -4.39 -1.35
C LYS A 167 -7.68 -4.56 0.15
N VAL A 168 -7.41 -3.48 0.85
CA VAL A 168 -7.87 -3.28 2.21
C VAL A 168 -9.39 -3.43 2.23
N LYS A 169 -9.93 -4.20 3.19
CA LYS A 169 -11.39 -4.28 3.37
C LYS A 169 -11.95 -2.87 3.36
N GLU A 170 -13.01 -2.64 2.58
CA GLU A 170 -13.79 -1.40 2.62
C GLU A 170 -14.35 -1.21 4.05
N SER A 171 -13.46 -0.87 4.99
CA SER A 171 -13.89 -0.21 6.21
C SER A 171 -14.07 1.25 5.82
N LEU A 172 -15.19 1.83 6.21
CA LEU A 172 -15.54 3.23 5.93
C LEU A 172 -14.48 4.24 6.37
N MET A 173 -13.47 3.82 7.13
CA MET A 173 -12.31 4.60 7.55
C MET A 173 -11.06 3.72 7.60
N MET A 174 -10.02 4.13 6.88
CA MET A 174 -8.69 3.55 6.99
C MET A 174 -8.11 3.78 8.40
N TYR A 175 -7.29 2.86 8.90
CA TYR A 175 -6.62 3.00 10.18
C TYR A 175 -5.77 4.29 10.24
N SER A 176 -6.05 5.16 11.21
CA SER A 176 -5.37 6.48 11.32
C SER A 176 -4.11 6.48 12.20
N GLY A 177 -3.93 5.44 13.04
CA GLY A 177 -2.85 5.41 14.04
C GLY A 177 -3.14 6.24 15.29
N ILE A 178 -4.26 6.96 15.32
CA ILE A 178 -4.62 7.89 16.39
C ILE A 178 -6.05 7.64 16.85
N SER A 179 -6.29 7.67 18.16
CA SER A 179 -7.63 7.62 18.74
C SER A 179 -7.82 8.71 19.79
N THR A 180 -8.99 9.31 19.80
CA THR A 180 -9.38 10.20 20.91
C THR A 180 -10.22 9.42 21.90
N ILE A 181 -9.88 9.51 23.19
CA ILE A 181 -10.61 8.88 24.30
C ILE A 181 -11.09 9.98 25.22
N GLU A 182 -12.39 10.08 25.36
CA GLU A 182 -13.02 10.91 26.36
C GLU A 182 -13.12 10.11 27.67
N THR A 183 -12.70 10.73 28.77
CA THR A 183 -12.72 10.12 30.12
C THR A 183 -13.17 11.15 31.16
N GLU A 184 -13.82 10.69 32.20
CA GLU A 184 -14.13 11.47 33.39
C GLU A 184 -13.00 11.45 34.42
N ASP A 185 -11.96 10.63 34.19
CA ASP A 185 -10.83 10.43 35.11
C ASP A 185 -9.75 11.52 34.93
N ALA A 186 -9.99 12.69 35.54
CA ALA A 186 -9.04 13.80 35.53
C ALA A 186 -7.70 13.46 36.20
N ASP A 187 -7.68 12.52 37.15
CA ASP A 187 -6.48 12.07 37.84
C ASP A 187 -5.52 11.32 36.89
N SER A 188 -6.05 10.58 35.94
CA SER A 188 -5.25 9.93 34.92
C SER A 188 -4.52 10.95 34.02
N ILE A 189 -5.18 12.03 33.64
CA ILE A 189 -4.54 13.11 32.87
C ILE A 189 -3.47 13.80 33.74
N ARG A 190 -3.78 14.12 34.99
CA ARG A 190 -2.83 14.73 35.93
C ARG A 190 -1.57 13.85 36.09
N LYS A 191 -1.74 12.54 36.31
CA LYS A 191 -0.62 11.58 36.39
C LYS A 191 0.25 11.53 35.16
N LEU A 192 -0.34 11.59 33.97
CA LEU A 192 0.45 11.69 32.73
C LEU A 192 1.34 12.95 32.70
N TYR A 193 0.87 14.06 33.28
CA TYR A 193 1.67 15.29 33.35
C TYR A 193 2.73 15.24 34.48
N THR A 194 2.45 14.62 35.61
CA THR A 194 3.38 14.56 36.76
C THR A 194 4.42 13.44 36.60
N ASP A 195 3.96 12.24 36.23
CA ASP A 195 4.79 11.03 36.23
C ASP A 195 5.37 10.71 34.83
N GLY A 196 4.83 11.33 33.78
CA GLY A 196 5.22 11.07 32.39
C GLY A 196 4.59 9.81 31.78
N PHE A 197 3.98 8.96 32.59
CA PHE A 197 3.35 7.70 32.15
C PHE A 197 2.15 7.33 33.01
N LEU A 198 1.29 6.43 32.48
CA LEU A 198 0.14 5.89 33.18
C LEU A 198 0.10 4.38 33.01
N LYS A 199 0.15 3.64 34.17
CA LYS A 199 0.03 2.18 34.19
C LYS A 199 -1.40 1.67 33.95
N LYS A 200 -2.42 2.50 34.27
CA LYS A 200 -3.84 2.17 34.09
C LYS A 200 -4.25 2.23 32.64
N THR A 201 -4.00 1.16 31.89
CA THR A 201 -4.35 1.06 30.46
C THR A 201 -5.79 0.58 30.23
N THR A 202 -6.55 0.25 31.26
CA THR A 202 -7.96 -0.19 31.19
C THR A 202 -8.88 0.87 30.56
N LEU A 203 -8.52 2.17 30.67
CA LEU A 203 -9.27 3.25 30.01
C LEU A 203 -9.25 3.17 28.48
N LEU A 204 -8.30 2.42 27.88
CA LEU A 204 -8.24 2.20 26.43
C LEU A 204 -9.29 1.19 25.96
N GLY A 205 -9.78 0.30 26.85
CA GLY A 205 -10.80 -0.70 26.53
C GLY A 205 -10.50 -1.51 25.27
N LYS A 206 -11.50 -1.59 24.37
CA LYS A 206 -11.36 -2.28 23.08
C LYS A 206 -10.48 -1.55 22.05
N GLN A 207 -10.14 -0.28 22.31
CA GLN A 207 -9.27 0.52 21.44
C GLN A 207 -7.78 0.34 21.77
N LYS A 208 -7.43 -0.48 22.77
CA LYS A 208 -6.06 -0.79 23.14
C LYS A 208 -5.34 -1.49 21.97
N LEU A 209 -4.40 -0.79 21.37
CA LEU A 209 -3.62 -1.27 20.23
C LEU A 209 -2.16 -0.91 20.44
N ASN A 210 -1.25 -1.83 20.08
CA ASN A 210 0.19 -1.59 20.19
C ASN A 210 0.66 -0.55 19.17
N ASN A 211 1.66 0.24 19.57
CA ASN A 211 2.24 1.34 18.78
C ASN A 211 1.18 2.29 18.22
N HIS A 212 0.26 2.69 19.11
CA HIS A 212 -0.87 3.55 18.80
C HIS A 212 -0.86 4.80 19.66
N PHE A 213 -1.29 5.92 19.08
CA PHE A 213 -1.36 7.21 19.75
C PHE A 213 -2.76 7.50 20.25
N TYR A 214 -2.83 8.14 21.41
CA TYR A 214 -4.09 8.50 22.05
C TYR A 214 -4.09 9.97 22.47
N ILE A 215 -5.19 10.65 22.21
CA ILE A 215 -5.52 11.95 22.74
C ILE A 215 -6.54 11.70 23.87
N LEU A 216 -6.09 11.77 25.12
CA LEU A 216 -6.99 11.66 26.26
C LEU A 216 -7.60 13.01 26.54
N LYS A 217 -8.92 13.08 26.67
CA LYS A 217 -9.66 14.31 26.98
C LYS A 217 -10.51 14.14 28.23
N CYS A 218 -10.48 15.15 29.10
CA CYS A 218 -11.35 15.26 30.27
C CYS A 218 -11.80 16.72 30.42
N GLY A 219 -13.03 17.04 30.01
CA GLY A 219 -13.50 18.42 29.92
C GLY A 219 -12.57 19.27 29.05
N ASN A 220 -12.01 20.33 29.61
CA ASN A 220 -11.08 21.24 28.92
C ASN A 220 -9.61 20.80 28.95
N SER A 221 -9.30 19.71 29.66
CA SER A 221 -7.92 19.17 29.76
C SER A 221 -7.71 18.05 28.76
N SER A 222 -6.52 18.02 28.14
CA SER A 222 -6.15 16.93 27.25
C SER A 222 -4.68 16.56 27.41
N ALA A 223 -4.33 15.30 27.18
CA ALA A 223 -2.95 14.82 27.15
C ALA A 223 -2.71 13.97 25.89
N LEU A 224 -1.55 14.17 25.27
CA LEU A 224 -1.05 13.35 24.16
C LEU A 224 -0.30 12.16 24.76
N SER A 225 -0.57 10.97 24.27
CA SER A 225 0.07 9.76 24.78
C SER A 225 0.28 8.70 23.70
N PHE A 226 1.22 7.80 23.98
CA PHE A 226 1.58 6.66 23.16
C PHE A 226 1.47 5.39 24.00
N TYR A 227 0.93 4.33 23.40
CA TYR A 227 0.91 3.01 24.01
C TYR A 227 1.79 2.04 23.24
N GLY A 228 2.86 1.56 23.90
CA GLY A 228 3.71 0.45 23.46
C GLY A 228 3.44 -0.79 24.30
N ALA A 229 3.16 -1.93 23.64
CA ALA A 229 2.83 -3.15 24.39
C ALA A 229 4.01 -3.68 25.21
N ALA A 230 5.24 -3.48 24.75
CA ALA A 230 6.44 -3.88 25.47
C ALA A 230 6.59 -3.18 26.84
N GLU A 231 6.26 -1.88 26.89
CA GLU A 231 6.27 -1.11 28.13
C GLU A 231 5.01 -1.35 28.99
N GLY A 232 3.90 -1.68 28.33
CA GLY A 232 2.61 -1.93 28.99
C GLY A 232 1.96 -0.69 29.62
N VAL A 233 2.46 0.51 29.29
CA VAL A 233 2.03 1.79 29.85
C VAL A 233 1.64 2.77 28.75
N LEU A 234 0.86 3.78 29.12
CA LEU A 234 0.67 4.97 28.31
C LEU A 234 1.77 5.98 28.65
N ARG A 235 2.64 6.27 27.72
CA ARG A 235 3.68 7.29 27.84
C ARG A 235 3.17 8.64 27.33
N ARG A 236 3.43 9.72 28.07
CA ARG A 236 3.12 11.08 27.62
C ARG A 236 3.98 11.46 26.42
N ILE A 237 3.37 12.19 25.48
CA ILE A 237 4.05 12.79 24.34
C ILE A 237 4.09 14.31 24.53
N ASP A 238 5.29 14.88 24.40
CA ASP A 238 5.51 16.31 24.38
C ASP A 238 5.74 16.81 22.94
N LYS A 239 5.40 18.07 22.67
CA LYS A 239 5.67 18.69 21.37
C LYS A 239 7.16 19.10 21.30
N VAL A 240 8.00 18.15 20.89
CA VAL A 240 9.44 18.33 20.78
C VAL A 240 9.82 18.93 19.42
N TYR A 241 10.81 19.82 19.38
CA TYR A 241 11.39 20.32 18.14
C TYR A 241 12.33 19.28 17.54
N ALA A 242 12.27 19.11 16.22
CA ALA A 242 13.19 18.27 15.47
C ALA A 242 13.83 19.07 14.34
N SER A 243 15.15 19.21 14.37
CA SER A 243 15.95 19.92 13.35
C SER A 243 15.39 21.31 12.98
N GLY A 244 14.98 22.08 13.98
CA GLY A 244 14.39 23.40 13.80
C GLY A 244 12.89 23.42 13.47
N ILE A 245 12.30 22.27 13.21
CA ILE A 245 10.87 22.15 12.90
C ILE A 245 10.05 21.96 14.18
N LYS A 246 9.04 22.82 14.38
CA LYS A 246 8.08 22.75 15.48
C LYS A 246 6.81 22.04 15.03
N PRO A 247 6.35 20.99 15.74
CA PRO A 247 5.04 20.39 15.44
C PRO A 247 3.91 21.39 15.74
N LYS A 248 3.08 21.67 14.77
CA LYS A 248 1.97 22.62 14.87
C LYS A 248 0.73 22.03 15.53
N ASN A 249 0.52 20.74 15.38
CA ASN A 249 -0.63 20.00 15.92
C ASN A 249 -0.19 18.69 16.63
N ALA A 250 -1.17 17.93 17.15
CA ALA A 250 -0.91 16.67 17.85
C ALA A 250 -0.37 15.58 16.89
N GLU A 251 -0.93 15.48 15.69
CA GLU A 251 -0.56 14.48 14.69
C GLU A 251 0.92 14.62 14.29
N GLN A 252 1.38 15.86 14.08
CA GLN A 252 2.78 16.15 13.79
C GLN A 252 3.72 15.82 14.96
N ALA A 253 3.25 16.04 16.22
CA ALA A 253 4.01 15.65 17.41
C ALA A 253 4.13 14.12 17.50
N PHE A 254 3.06 13.40 17.22
CA PHE A 254 3.06 11.94 17.14
C PHE A 254 3.99 11.39 16.05
N ALA A 255 3.97 12.02 14.88
CA ALA A 255 4.88 11.63 13.78
C ALA A 255 6.36 11.79 14.18
N LEU A 256 6.72 12.91 14.79
CA LEU A 256 8.10 13.13 15.26
C LEU A 256 8.48 12.15 16.38
N ASP A 257 7.59 11.88 17.33
CA ASP A 257 7.84 10.90 18.39
C ASP A 257 8.08 9.50 17.82
N ALA A 258 7.22 9.03 16.89
CA ALA A 258 7.40 7.74 16.23
C ALA A 258 8.72 7.65 15.44
N ILE A 259 9.09 8.71 14.70
CA ILE A 259 10.33 8.74 13.93
C ILE A 259 11.54 8.63 14.85
N MET A 260 11.54 9.38 15.94
CA MET A 260 12.68 9.42 16.89
C MET A 260 12.70 8.22 17.84
N ASN A 261 11.64 7.42 17.93
CA ASN A 261 11.61 6.23 18.77
C ASN A 261 12.50 5.11 18.17
N PRO A 262 13.56 4.66 18.85
CA PRO A 262 14.50 3.66 18.31
C PRO A 262 13.89 2.27 18.14
N ASP A 263 12.81 1.94 18.84
CA ASP A 263 12.18 0.60 18.81
C ASP A 263 11.30 0.43 17.56
N ILE A 264 10.76 1.53 17.01
CA ILE A 264 9.95 1.51 15.81
C ILE A 264 10.87 1.51 14.58
N LYS A 265 10.83 0.43 13.80
CA LYS A 265 11.70 0.24 12.61
C LYS A 265 11.00 0.59 11.29
N LEU A 266 9.68 0.48 11.24
CA LEU A 266 8.88 0.82 10.07
C LEU A 266 7.78 1.81 10.45
N ILE A 267 7.73 2.93 9.74
CA ILE A 267 6.76 4.00 9.99
C ILE A 267 6.05 4.32 8.67
N THR A 268 4.75 4.48 8.74
CA THR A 268 3.97 5.05 7.64
C THR A 268 3.33 6.36 8.08
N ILE A 269 3.47 7.40 7.27
CA ILE A 269 2.87 8.71 7.49
C ILE A 269 2.00 9.04 6.28
N SER A 270 0.69 8.95 6.44
CA SER A 270 -0.27 9.32 5.40
C SER A 270 -0.87 10.70 5.67
N GLY A 271 -1.48 11.28 4.66
CA GLY A 271 -2.22 12.54 4.80
C GLY A 271 -2.24 13.33 3.50
N VAL A 272 -3.15 14.30 3.42
CA VAL A 272 -3.26 15.15 2.23
C VAL A 272 -1.99 15.97 1.97
N ALA A 273 -1.82 16.42 0.73
CA ALA A 273 -0.66 17.23 0.38
C ALA A 273 -0.59 18.50 1.26
N GLY A 274 0.63 18.89 1.69
CA GLY A 274 0.86 20.08 2.54
C GLY A 274 0.66 19.87 4.04
N THR A 275 0.47 18.64 4.52
CA THR A 275 0.45 18.31 5.96
C THR A 275 1.85 18.20 6.59
N GLY A 276 2.91 18.23 5.78
CA GLY A 276 4.30 18.19 6.24
C GLY A 276 4.91 16.79 6.36
N LYS A 277 4.31 15.75 5.78
CA LYS A 277 4.78 14.35 5.86
C LYS A 277 6.29 14.20 5.64
N THR A 278 6.75 14.58 4.47
CA THR A 278 8.16 14.46 4.05
C THR A 278 9.10 15.34 4.87
N LEU A 279 8.63 16.55 5.21
CA LEU A 279 9.38 17.48 6.07
C LEU A 279 9.60 16.91 7.48
N LEU A 280 8.56 16.34 8.09
CA LEU A 280 8.64 15.72 9.42
C LEU A 280 9.52 14.47 9.40
N ALA A 281 9.36 13.61 8.36
CA ALA A 281 10.19 12.43 8.18
C ALA A 281 11.67 12.81 8.12
N LEU A 282 12.03 13.84 7.33
CA LEU A 282 13.39 14.32 7.20
C LEU A 282 13.89 14.99 8.49
N ALA A 283 13.09 15.86 9.12
CA ALA A 283 13.48 16.57 10.33
C ALA A 283 13.75 15.63 11.51
N GLY A 284 12.84 14.66 11.77
CA GLY A 284 13.03 13.66 12.81
C GLY A 284 14.21 12.73 12.55
N SER A 285 14.44 12.35 11.28
CA SER A 285 15.59 11.53 10.90
C SER A 285 16.92 12.25 11.10
N LEU A 286 16.99 13.55 10.83
CA LEU A 286 18.18 14.36 11.08
C LEU A 286 18.52 14.50 12.57
N GLU A 287 17.53 14.45 13.48
CA GLU A 287 17.81 14.37 14.92
C GLU A 287 18.49 13.05 15.30
N MET A 288 18.21 11.98 14.59
CA MET A 288 18.80 10.65 14.80
C MET A 288 20.13 10.44 14.04
N ARG A 289 20.72 11.48 13.46
CA ARG A 289 21.93 11.42 12.60
C ARG A 289 23.16 10.73 13.22
N ASN A 290 23.21 10.64 14.55
CA ASN A 290 24.31 9.98 15.27
C ASN A 290 24.06 8.46 15.48
N THR A 291 22.86 7.98 15.20
CA THR A 291 22.48 6.55 15.36
C THR A 291 22.54 5.77 14.05
N PHE A 292 22.69 6.48 12.92
CA PHE A 292 22.74 5.89 11.58
C PHE A 292 23.89 6.50 10.77
N ASP A 293 24.48 5.72 9.89
CA ASP A 293 25.57 6.18 9.01
C ASP A 293 25.04 6.99 7.83
N GLN A 294 23.86 6.65 7.32
CA GLN A 294 23.30 7.26 6.12
C GLN A 294 21.81 7.55 6.26
N LEU A 295 21.38 8.66 5.67
CA LEU A 295 20.00 9.05 5.46
C LEU A 295 19.71 9.03 3.95
N ILE A 296 18.87 8.14 3.52
CA ILE A 296 18.49 7.96 2.11
C ILE A 296 17.07 8.45 1.92
N LEU A 297 16.87 9.41 1.01
CA LEU A 297 15.57 9.88 0.57
C LEU A 297 15.33 9.39 -0.87
N ALA A 298 14.28 8.65 -1.09
CA ALA A 298 13.92 8.19 -2.41
C ALA A 298 12.46 8.48 -2.74
N ARG A 299 12.17 8.57 -4.04
CA ARG A 299 10.82 8.77 -4.57
C ARG A 299 10.65 7.89 -5.82
N PRO A 300 9.51 7.20 -6.00
CA PRO A 300 9.18 6.58 -7.28
C PRO A 300 9.03 7.67 -8.33
N ILE A 301 9.52 7.41 -9.54
CA ILE A 301 9.37 8.32 -10.67
C ILE A 301 8.17 7.86 -11.49
N ILE A 302 7.17 8.73 -11.62
CA ILE A 302 6.01 8.51 -12.46
C ILE A 302 5.99 9.62 -13.49
N PRO A 303 6.09 9.29 -14.78
CA PRO A 303 6.00 10.28 -15.84
C PRO A 303 4.63 10.97 -15.82
N LEU A 304 4.60 12.30 -15.76
CA LEU A 304 3.37 13.13 -15.77
C LEU A 304 2.63 13.10 -17.12
N SER A 305 3.19 12.46 -18.12
CA SER A 305 2.57 12.27 -19.44
C SER A 305 2.99 10.92 -19.98
N ASN A 306 2.23 10.35 -20.94
CA ASN A 306 2.57 9.10 -21.63
C ASN A 306 3.92 9.12 -22.38
N LYS A 307 4.76 10.12 -22.15
CA LYS A 307 6.12 10.21 -22.68
C LYS A 307 7.07 9.51 -21.74
N GLU A 308 7.75 8.49 -22.25
CA GLU A 308 8.83 7.83 -21.52
C GLU A 308 9.92 8.84 -21.18
N ILE A 309 10.52 8.72 -20.00
CA ILE A 309 11.62 9.57 -19.51
C ILE A 309 12.80 9.58 -20.51
N GLY A 310 12.92 8.51 -21.32
CA GLY A 310 13.91 8.38 -22.38
C GLY A 310 13.90 9.51 -23.41
N PHE A 311 12.75 10.16 -23.65
CA PHE A 311 12.63 11.28 -24.60
C PHE A 311 13.06 12.65 -24.06
N LEU A 312 13.36 12.76 -22.75
CA LEU A 312 13.87 14.00 -22.21
C LEU A 312 15.36 14.21 -22.61
N PRO A 313 15.80 15.45 -22.93
CA PRO A 313 17.20 15.74 -23.21
C PRO A 313 18.05 15.61 -21.93
N GLY A 314 19.33 15.27 -22.09
CA GLY A 314 20.30 15.16 -21.01
C GLY A 314 20.64 13.71 -20.61
N ASP A 315 21.56 13.57 -19.66
CA ASP A 315 21.91 12.26 -19.08
C ASP A 315 20.86 11.73 -18.11
N ALA A 316 21.09 10.55 -17.54
CA ALA A 316 20.12 9.91 -16.63
C ALA A 316 19.85 10.71 -15.36
N GLU A 317 20.89 11.39 -14.82
CA GLU A 317 20.78 12.21 -13.60
C GLU A 317 20.04 13.52 -13.89
N GLU A 318 20.34 14.17 -14.99
CA GLU A 318 19.66 15.40 -15.43
C GLU A 318 18.17 15.16 -15.68
N LYS A 319 17.81 14.03 -16.29
CA LYS A 319 16.42 13.66 -16.59
C LYS A 319 15.58 13.41 -15.34
N VAL A 320 16.17 12.89 -14.27
CA VAL A 320 15.44 12.56 -13.02
C VAL A 320 15.49 13.67 -11.98
N SER A 321 16.43 14.61 -12.10
CA SER A 321 16.63 15.72 -11.16
C SER A 321 15.35 16.51 -10.85
N PRO A 322 14.48 16.88 -11.82
CA PRO A 322 13.24 17.61 -11.53
C PRO A 322 12.28 16.85 -10.59
N TYR A 323 12.25 15.54 -10.66
CA TYR A 323 11.40 14.72 -9.79
C TYR A 323 11.90 14.67 -8.34
N MET A 324 13.20 14.89 -8.14
CA MET A 324 13.81 14.93 -6.80
C MET A 324 13.76 16.32 -6.16
N GLN A 325 13.45 17.38 -6.92
CA GLN A 325 13.43 18.75 -6.44
C GLN A 325 12.61 18.96 -5.16
N PRO A 326 11.40 18.37 -4.98
CA PRO A 326 10.64 18.51 -3.75
C PRO A 326 11.37 18.00 -2.51
N LEU A 327 12.22 16.97 -2.64
CA LEU A 327 13.03 16.45 -1.54
C LEU A 327 14.16 17.41 -1.18
N PHE A 328 14.82 17.99 -2.19
CA PHE A 328 15.83 19.05 -1.97
C PHE A 328 15.21 20.31 -1.34
N ASP A 329 14.00 20.69 -1.74
CA ASP A 329 13.30 21.85 -1.18
C ASP A 329 13.01 21.66 0.31
N ASN A 330 12.57 20.45 0.74
CA ASN A 330 12.39 20.13 2.16
C ASN A 330 13.72 20.21 2.94
N LEU A 331 14.81 19.69 2.39
CA LEU A 331 16.12 19.78 3.03
C LEU A 331 16.60 21.25 3.14
N ASN A 332 16.40 22.02 2.09
CA ASN A 332 16.72 23.45 2.07
C ASN A 332 15.85 24.23 3.05
N PHE A 333 14.57 23.89 3.19
CA PHE A 333 13.69 24.49 4.18
C PHE A 333 14.20 24.25 5.61
N ILE A 334 14.65 23.03 5.92
CA ILE A 334 15.25 22.72 7.24
C ILE A 334 16.55 23.52 7.44
N LYS A 335 17.43 23.58 6.44
CA LYS A 335 18.67 24.38 6.53
C LYS A 335 18.40 25.86 6.80
N LYS A 336 17.33 26.42 6.24
CA LYS A 336 16.92 27.83 6.46
C LYS A 336 16.36 28.11 7.85
N GLN A 337 16.05 27.08 8.67
CA GLN A 337 15.69 27.27 10.08
C GLN A 337 16.89 27.72 10.93
N TYR A 338 18.10 27.62 10.42
CA TYR A 338 19.34 27.95 11.07
C TYR A 338 20.06 29.07 10.31
N SER A 339 20.73 29.95 11.04
CA SER A 339 21.63 30.97 10.43
C SER A 339 22.81 30.30 9.71
N GLU A 340 23.42 30.99 8.74
CA GLU A 340 24.49 30.41 7.91
C GLU A 340 25.72 29.95 8.73
N ASN A 341 26.03 30.66 9.81
CA ASN A 341 27.16 30.36 10.68
C ASN A 341 26.84 29.33 11.78
N GLU A 342 25.60 28.89 11.89
CA GLU A 342 25.15 28.01 12.95
C GLU A 342 25.70 26.59 12.76
N LYS A 343 26.26 26.00 13.82
CA LYS A 343 26.88 24.67 13.79
C LYS A 343 25.93 23.59 13.20
N LYS A 344 24.63 23.66 13.51
CA LYS A 344 23.67 22.70 13.03
C LYS A 344 23.48 22.72 11.50
N ARG A 345 23.51 23.91 10.89
CA ARG A 345 23.45 24.07 9.43
C ARG A 345 24.68 23.48 8.76
N LYS A 346 25.88 23.79 9.28
CA LYS A 346 27.14 23.26 8.76
C LYS A 346 27.20 21.73 8.81
N VAL A 347 26.68 21.11 9.88
CA VAL A 347 26.60 19.65 9.99
C VAL A 347 25.70 19.05 8.90
N ILE A 348 24.54 19.65 8.59
CA ILE A 348 23.66 19.17 7.53
C ILE A 348 24.34 19.30 6.15
N GLU A 349 25.04 20.41 5.90
CA GLU A 349 25.78 20.64 4.66
C GLU A 349 26.95 19.64 4.52
N GLU A 350 27.66 19.36 5.60
CA GLU A 350 28.72 18.34 5.66
C GLU A 350 28.19 16.94 5.39
N MET A 351 27.05 16.60 5.97
CA MET A 351 26.35 15.30 5.71
C MET A 351 25.94 15.16 4.24
N GLN A 352 25.51 16.25 3.61
CA GLN A 352 25.14 16.26 2.18
C GLN A 352 26.39 16.10 1.31
N ASN A 353 27.45 16.84 1.58
CA ASN A 353 28.72 16.84 0.81
C ASN A 353 29.49 15.51 0.96
N SER A 354 29.40 14.87 2.13
CA SER A 354 30.04 13.56 2.40
C SER A 354 29.23 12.35 1.91
N GLY A 355 28.05 12.55 1.31
CA GLY A 355 27.20 11.45 0.88
C GLY A 355 26.50 10.70 2.02
N ARG A 356 26.49 11.27 3.24
CA ARG A 356 25.65 10.74 4.34
C ARG A 356 24.17 11.05 4.15
N ILE A 357 23.82 12.09 3.40
CA ILE A 357 22.46 12.35 2.90
C ILE A 357 22.48 12.06 1.41
N VAL A 358 21.65 11.11 1.00
CA VAL A 358 21.49 10.71 -0.41
C VAL A 358 20.04 10.95 -0.84
N ILE A 359 19.86 11.75 -1.88
CA ILE A 359 18.54 11.99 -2.52
C ILE A 359 18.60 11.38 -3.91
N THR A 360 17.76 10.38 -4.19
CA THR A 360 17.88 9.58 -5.39
C THR A 360 16.54 8.96 -5.82
N PRO A 361 16.34 8.69 -7.12
CA PRO A 361 15.21 7.87 -7.56
C PRO A 361 15.20 6.49 -6.90
N LEU A 362 14.00 6.01 -6.57
CA LEU A 362 13.84 4.71 -5.93
C LEU A 362 14.40 3.55 -6.79
N ALA A 363 14.33 3.68 -8.12
CA ALA A 363 14.87 2.71 -9.05
C ALA A 363 16.38 2.45 -8.85
N PHE A 364 17.15 3.46 -8.42
CA PHE A 364 18.60 3.35 -8.22
C PHE A 364 18.98 2.68 -6.88
N ILE A 365 18.00 2.48 -6.00
CA ILE A 365 18.16 1.74 -4.74
C ILE A 365 17.85 0.24 -4.91
N ARG A 366 17.16 -0.14 -5.99
CA ARG A 366 16.84 -1.56 -6.26
C ARG A 366 18.14 -2.39 -6.32
N GLY A 367 18.16 -3.51 -5.59
CA GLY A 367 19.32 -4.42 -5.55
C GLY A 367 20.33 -4.13 -4.43
N ARG A 368 20.25 -2.98 -3.74
CA ARG A 368 21.12 -2.66 -2.59
C ARG A 368 20.55 -3.27 -1.31
N SER A 369 21.40 -3.82 -0.46
CA SER A 369 21.07 -4.11 0.93
C SER A 369 21.17 -2.80 1.73
N LEU A 370 20.17 -2.54 2.56
CA LEU A 370 20.11 -1.35 3.41
C LEU A 370 20.49 -1.76 4.83
N SER A 371 21.56 -1.21 5.35
CA SER A 371 21.99 -1.44 6.72
C SER A 371 22.47 -0.13 7.33
N ASN A 372 22.29 0.01 8.64
CA ASN A 372 22.72 1.16 9.43
C ASN A 372 22.26 2.52 8.85
N CYS A 373 21.01 2.58 8.35
CA CYS A 373 20.50 3.76 7.68
C CYS A 373 19.04 4.07 8.04
N VAL A 374 18.64 5.33 7.83
CA VAL A 374 17.24 5.71 7.71
C VAL A 374 16.89 5.81 6.23
N PHE A 375 15.88 5.08 5.81
CA PHE A 375 15.40 5.08 4.44
C PHE A 375 13.99 5.69 4.36
N ILE A 376 13.87 6.88 3.80
CA ILE A 376 12.62 7.59 3.58
C ILE A 376 12.19 7.37 2.14
N ILE A 377 10.97 6.90 1.94
CA ILE A 377 10.34 6.76 0.63
C ILE A 377 9.14 7.70 0.58
N ASP A 378 9.26 8.74 -0.22
CA ASP A 378 8.19 9.70 -0.47
C ASP A 378 7.28 9.24 -1.60
N GLU A 379 6.01 9.65 -1.59
CA GLU A 379 4.96 9.23 -2.54
C GLU A 379 4.78 7.71 -2.64
N ALA A 380 4.83 7.03 -1.48
CA ALA A 380 4.78 5.57 -1.41
C ALA A 380 3.43 4.97 -1.84
N GLN A 381 2.34 5.77 -1.95
CA GLN A 381 1.06 5.33 -2.53
C GLN A 381 1.18 4.97 -4.02
N ASN A 382 2.24 5.40 -4.67
CA ASN A 382 2.51 5.07 -6.06
C ASN A 382 3.23 3.73 -6.25
N LEU A 383 3.50 3.02 -5.17
CA LEU A 383 4.10 1.69 -5.18
C LEU A 383 3.02 0.61 -5.07
N THR A 384 3.26 -0.51 -5.74
CA THR A 384 2.46 -1.72 -5.56
C THR A 384 2.76 -2.39 -4.21
N PRO A 385 1.86 -3.22 -3.65
CA PRO A 385 2.12 -4.03 -2.46
C PRO A 385 3.38 -4.89 -2.58
N HIS A 386 3.65 -5.44 -3.76
CA HIS A 386 4.85 -6.23 -4.04
C HIS A 386 6.14 -5.41 -3.95
N GLU A 387 6.15 -4.21 -4.52
CA GLU A 387 7.31 -3.31 -4.46
C GLU A 387 7.62 -2.91 -3.03
N VAL A 388 6.61 -2.50 -2.26
CA VAL A 388 6.81 -2.13 -0.85
C VAL A 388 7.32 -3.33 -0.03
N LYS A 389 6.75 -4.52 -0.23
CA LYS A 389 7.27 -5.76 0.39
C LYS A 389 8.74 -5.99 0.04
N THR A 390 9.10 -5.87 -1.24
CA THR A 390 10.47 -6.05 -1.72
C THR A 390 11.44 -5.06 -1.08
N ILE A 391 11.02 -3.82 -0.86
CA ILE A 391 11.83 -2.80 -0.20
C ILE A 391 12.02 -3.12 1.29
N ILE A 392 10.93 -3.41 2.01
CA ILE A 392 10.97 -3.69 3.45
C ILE A 392 11.84 -4.92 3.74
N THR A 393 11.76 -5.96 2.91
CA THR A 393 12.55 -7.19 3.09
C THR A 393 14.07 -7.00 2.85
N ARG A 394 14.50 -5.85 2.33
CA ARG A 394 15.92 -5.48 2.17
C ARG A 394 16.47 -4.65 3.33
N ALA A 395 15.62 -4.28 4.28
CA ALA A 395 16.05 -3.63 5.49
C ALA A 395 16.89 -4.61 6.32
N GLY A 396 18.19 -4.34 6.38
CA GLY A 396 19.14 -5.08 7.18
C GLY A 396 19.24 -4.54 8.61
N GLU A 397 20.32 -4.90 9.29
CA GLU A 397 20.56 -4.51 10.68
C GLU A 397 20.58 -2.99 10.82
N ASN A 398 20.02 -2.51 11.94
CA ASN A 398 19.93 -1.10 12.31
C ASN A 398 19.37 -0.20 11.19
N THR A 399 18.32 -0.67 10.49
CA THR A 399 17.64 0.11 9.44
C THR A 399 16.27 0.57 9.93
N LYS A 400 15.94 1.83 9.68
CA LYS A 400 14.60 2.39 9.84
C LYS A 400 14.03 2.79 8.49
N VAL A 401 12.84 2.32 8.19
CA VAL A 401 12.11 2.64 6.95
C VAL A 401 10.93 3.55 7.26
N ILE A 402 10.81 4.64 6.51
CA ILE A 402 9.71 5.61 6.65
C ILE A 402 9.05 5.77 5.29
N LEU A 403 7.76 5.41 5.20
CA LEU A 403 6.95 5.58 4.00
C LEU A 403 6.05 6.80 4.19
N THR A 404 6.15 7.78 3.30
CA THR A 404 5.26 8.96 3.29
C THR A 404 4.43 8.98 2.03
N GLY A 405 3.17 9.46 2.11
CA GLY A 405 2.33 9.54 0.93
C GLY A 405 0.90 10.01 1.20
N ASP A 406 0.16 10.22 0.12
CA ASP A 406 -1.27 10.53 0.13
C ASP A 406 -2.02 9.39 -0.57
N VAL A 407 -2.75 8.58 0.20
CA VAL A 407 -3.46 7.40 -0.31
C VAL A 407 -4.55 7.72 -1.34
N ARG A 408 -4.93 9.00 -1.47
CA ARG A 408 -5.91 9.49 -2.45
C ARG A 408 -5.27 10.05 -3.71
N GLN A 409 -3.97 10.42 -3.66
CA GLN A 409 -3.23 11.05 -4.75
C GLN A 409 -2.37 10.01 -5.47
N ILE A 410 -3.00 9.14 -6.26
CA ILE A 410 -2.34 8.02 -6.93
C ILE A 410 -2.19 8.32 -8.41
N ASP A 411 -0.95 8.40 -8.88
CA ASP A 411 -0.61 8.64 -10.29
C ASP A 411 -0.31 7.34 -11.06
N THR A 412 -0.03 6.26 -10.33
CA THR A 412 0.28 4.95 -10.93
C THR A 412 -0.99 4.29 -11.48
N PRO A 413 -1.02 3.91 -12.78
CA PRO A 413 -2.14 3.20 -13.36
C PRO A 413 -2.48 1.91 -12.60
N TYR A 414 -3.79 1.59 -12.55
CA TYR A 414 -4.34 0.36 -11.92
C TYR A 414 -4.20 0.27 -10.38
N LEU A 415 -3.62 1.26 -9.71
CA LEU A 415 -3.69 1.39 -8.27
C LEU A 415 -4.86 2.30 -7.86
N ASP A 416 -5.42 2.04 -6.69
CA ASP A 416 -6.45 2.87 -6.06
C ASP A 416 -6.17 3.02 -4.56
N GLU A 417 -7.01 3.79 -3.86
CA GLU A 417 -6.89 4.07 -2.43
C GLU A 417 -6.72 2.81 -1.56
N HIS A 418 -7.29 1.67 -1.97
CA HIS A 418 -7.29 0.42 -1.22
C HIS A 418 -6.28 -0.61 -1.72
N SER A 419 -5.72 -0.44 -2.92
CA SER A 419 -4.85 -1.42 -3.57
C SER A 419 -3.39 -1.00 -3.71
N ASN A 420 -3.05 0.22 -3.29
CA ASN A 420 -1.68 0.71 -3.30
C ASN A 420 -0.84 0.15 -2.15
N GLY A 421 0.48 0.20 -2.29
CA GLY A 421 1.43 -0.37 -1.34
C GLY A 421 1.40 0.29 0.03
N LEU A 422 1.13 1.60 0.11
CA LEU A 422 1.06 2.33 1.38
C LEU A 422 -0.16 1.86 2.20
N SER A 423 -1.35 1.85 1.60
CA SER A 423 -2.58 1.34 2.23
C SER A 423 -2.46 -0.11 2.67
N TYR A 424 -1.82 -0.95 1.83
CA TYR A 424 -1.56 -2.34 2.14
C TYR A 424 -0.73 -2.52 3.42
N VAL A 425 0.36 -1.74 3.58
CA VAL A 425 1.20 -1.78 4.78
C VAL A 425 0.45 -1.30 6.01
N ILE A 426 -0.30 -0.19 5.89
CA ILE A 426 -1.08 0.39 6.98
C ILE A 426 -2.00 -0.65 7.62
N GLU A 427 -2.76 -1.38 6.81
CA GLU A 427 -3.74 -2.33 7.32
C GLU A 427 -3.13 -3.68 7.75
N ARG A 428 -2.10 -4.15 7.06
CA ARG A 428 -1.49 -5.46 7.34
C ARG A 428 -0.60 -5.46 8.57
N LEU A 429 0.08 -4.35 8.86
CA LEU A 429 1.03 -4.27 9.97
C LEU A 429 0.49 -3.56 11.21
N LYS A 430 -0.78 -3.16 11.20
CA LYS A 430 -1.47 -2.57 12.34
C LYS A 430 -1.25 -3.39 13.61
N GLY A 431 -0.74 -2.72 14.67
CA GLY A 431 -0.50 -3.32 15.98
C GLY A 431 0.75 -4.21 16.08
N GLN A 432 1.60 -4.30 15.06
CA GLN A 432 2.88 -5.01 15.11
C GLN A 432 3.93 -4.23 15.90
N ASP A 433 4.85 -4.95 16.59
CA ASP A 433 5.82 -4.37 17.53
C ASP A 433 6.81 -3.40 16.86
N LEU A 434 7.21 -3.65 15.65
CA LEU A 434 8.20 -2.83 14.91
C LEU A 434 7.56 -1.74 14.06
N TYR A 435 6.23 -1.64 14.03
CA TYR A 435 5.49 -0.79 13.10
C TYR A 435 4.65 0.26 13.79
N CYS A 436 4.61 1.46 13.22
CA CYS A 436 3.72 2.54 13.63
C CYS A 436 3.15 3.28 12.42
N HIS A 437 1.89 3.71 12.53
CA HIS A 437 1.21 4.52 11.52
C HIS A 437 0.67 5.81 12.11
N ILE A 438 0.76 6.90 11.33
CA ILE A 438 0.16 8.19 11.65
C ILE A 438 -0.49 8.78 10.40
N THR A 439 -1.77 9.17 10.51
CA THR A 439 -2.45 9.99 9.51
C THR A 439 -2.41 11.45 9.93
N LEU A 440 -1.93 12.33 9.05
CA LEU A 440 -1.95 13.78 9.22
C LEU A 440 -3.18 14.33 8.48
N GLU A 441 -4.21 14.71 9.22
CA GLU A 441 -5.46 15.20 8.63
C GLU A 441 -5.42 16.71 8.34
N LYS A 442 -4.73 17.48 9.21
CA LYS A 442 -4.70 18.94 9.12
C LYS A 442 -3.60 19.43 8.20
N GLY A 443 -4.01 19.98 7.06
CA GLY A 443 -3.11 20.73 6.18
C GLY A 443 -2.70 22.05 6.79
N GLU A 444 -1.40 22.32 6.82
CA GLU A 444 -0.83 23.58 7.34
C GLU A 444 -0.41 24.49 6.16
N ARG A 445 -1.32 24.65 5.21
CA ARG A 445 -1.13 25.42 3.97
C ARG A 445 -1.52 26.88 4.11
N SER A 446 -1.17 27.68 3.09
CA SER A 446 -1.67 29.05 2.93
C SER A 446 -3.20 29.06 2.76
N ALA A 447 -3.82 30.20 3.08
CA ALA A 447 -5.27 30.38 2.89
C ALA A 447 -5.72 30.08 1.45
N LEU A 448 -4.90 30.41 0.45
CA LEU A 448 -5.17 30.11 -0.97
C LEU A 448 -5.19 28.60 -1.25
N ALA A 449 -4.23 27.85 -0.70
CA ALA A 449 -4.15 26.40 -0.92
C ALA A 449 -5.30 25.65 -0.21
N ASN A 450 -5.75 26.14 0.94
CA ASN A 450 -6.92 25.59 1.63
C ASN A 450 -8.20 25.87 0.82
N LEU A 451 -8.36 27.11 0.33
CA LEU A 451 -9.49 27.48 -0.54
C LEU A 451 -9.56 26.59 -1.79
N ALA A 452 -8.42 26.36 -2.44
CA ALA A 452 -8.37 25.49 -3.62
C ALA A 452 -8.77 24.03 -3.32
N ASN A 453 -8.34 23.49 -2.17
CA ASN A 453 -8.73 22.13 -1.75
C ASN A 453 -10.21 21.99 -1.38
N GLU A 454 -10.87 23.08 -0.94
CA GLU A 454 -12.29 23.07 -0.58
C GLU A 454 -13.21 23.29 -1.78
N MET A 455 -12.74 24.00 -2.79
CA MET A 455 -13.58 24.50 -3.88
C MET A 455 -13.33 23.84 -5.24
N LEU A 456 -12.16 23.18 -5.42
CA LEU A 456 -11.73 22.50 -6.63
C LEU A 456 -11.51 21.00 -6.40
#